data_bd2cc65c455b52f381ddc7572008ea9d
#
_entry.id   bd2cc65c455b52f381ddc7572008ea9d
#
_cell.length_a   1.000
_cell.length_b   1.000
_cell.length_c   1.000
_cell.angle_alpha   90.00
_cell.angle_beta   90.00
_cell.angle_gamma   90.00
#
_symmetry.space_group_name_H-M   'P 1'
#
loop_
_entity.id
_entity.type
_entity.pdbx_description
1 polymer ?
#
loop_
_entity_poly.entity_id
_entity_poly.type
_entity_poly.pdbx_seq_one_letter_code
_entity_poly.pdbx_strand_id
1 'polypeptide(L)'
;MHEELIEILGLESVYYDPPASLKMSYPCIKYALSGIRSKRADDMNYNNLNRYKITIIDTDPDGDIHNRVLEHFKTCSFDTSYIADNLYHRILTLYY
;
A
#
# COMPACT_ATOMS: atom_id res chain seq x y z
N MET A 1 9.25 3.45 5.07
CA MET A 1 7.93 2.87 4.69
C MET A 1 8.00 1.37 4.43
N HIS A 2 8.95 0.90 3.66
CA HIS A 2 9.06 -0.53 3.33
C HIS A 2 9.21 -1.41 4.59
N GLU A 3 10.10 -1.04 5.48
CA GLU A 3 10.32 -1.77 6.74
C GLU A 3 9.09 -1.75 7.64
N GLU A 4 8.37 -0.64 7.67
CA GLU A 4 7.14 -0.52 8.43
C GLU A 4 6.05 -1.45 7.89
N LEU A 5 5.96 -1.60 6.58
CA LEU A 5 5.04 -2.54 5.95
C LEU A 5 5.40 -3.98 6.27
N ILE A 6 6.69 -4.30 6.32
CA ILE A 6 7.17 -5.63 6.73
C ILE A 6 6.73 -5.93 8.17
N GLU A 7 6.87 -4.97 9.06
CA GLU A 7 6.46 -5.14 10.46
C GLU A 7 4.95 -5.33 10.59
N ILE A 8 4.16 -4.56 9.85
CA ILE A 8 2.70 -4.66 9.87
C ILE A 8 2.25 -6.02 9.37
N LEU A 9 2.83 -6.48 8.26
CA LEU A 9 2.48 -7.77 7.67
C LEU A 9 2.98 -8.94 8.52
N GLY A 10 4.10 -8.77 9.22
CA GLY A 10 4.76 -9.82 9.97
C GLY A 10 5.52 -10.80 9.09
N LEU A 11 5.67 -10.51 7.80
CA LEU A 11 6.37 -11.32 6.81
C LEU A 11 7.19 -10.41 5.91
N GLU A 12 8.19 -10.96 5.24
CA GLU A 12 9.03 -10.22 4.30
C GLU A 12 8.41 -10.07 2.90
N SER A 13 7.16 -10.51 2.73
CA SER A 13 6.45 -10.49 1.45
C SER A 13 5.92 -9.09 1.09
N VAL A 14 6.82 -8.11 1.09
CA VAL A 14 6.55 -6.72 0.71
C VAL A 14 7.39 -6.41 -0.52
N TYR A 15 6.73 -5.99 -1.61
CA TYR A 15 7.37 -5.78 -2.90
C TYR A 15 7.14 -4.37 -3.40
N TYR A 16 8.19 -3.72 -3.89
CA TYR A 16 8.07 -2.42 -4.55
C TYR A 16 7.97 -2.59 -6.06
N ASP A 17 6.82 -2.18 -6.63
CA ASP A 17 6.56 -2.20 -8.07
C ASP A 17 7.09 -3.47 -8.77
N PRO A 18 6.66 -4.67 -8.29
CA PRO A 18 7.22 -5.92 -8.80
C PRO A 18 6.79 -6.16 -10.24
N PRO A 19 7.64 -6.78 -11.07
CA PRO A 19 7.24 -7.16 -12.42
C PRO A 19 6.17 -8.26 -12.38
N ALA A 20 5.33 -8.32 -13.42
CA ALA A 20 4.23 -9.28 -13.49
C ALA A 20 4.72 -10.74 -13.43
N SER A 21 5.95 -11.00 -13.85
CA SER A 21 6.55 -12.34 -13.84
C SER A 21 7.04 -12.80 -12.48
N LEU A 22 7.09 -11.91 -11.48
CA LEU A 22 7.55 -12.24 -10.14
C LEU A 22 6.53 -13.12 -9.43
N LYS A 23 6.99 -14.25 -8.90
CA LYS A 23 6.17 -15.07 -8.02
C LYS A 23 6.19 -14.49 -6.61
N MET A 24 5.02 -14.11 -6.12
CA MET A 24 4.88 -13.55 -4.79
C MET A 24 4.31 -14.56 -3.82
N SER A 25 4.78 -14.54 -2.59
CA SER A 25 4.20 -15.34 -1.50
C SER A 25 3.03 -14.58 -0.90
N TYR A 26 1.94 -15.27 -0.59
CA TYR A 26 0.74 -14.66 -0.02
C TYR A 26 0.55 -15.08 1.44
N PRO A 27 0.05 -14.20 2.30
CA PRO A 27 -0.33 -12.81 2.00
C PRO A 27 0.87 -11.93 1.67
N CYS A 28 0.64 -10.89 0.88
CA CYS A 28 1.71 -9.97 0.52
C CYS A 28 1.19 -8.53 0.41
N ILE A 29 2.13 -7.59 0.43
CA ILE A 29 1.87 -6.19 0.15
C ILE A 29 2.75 -5.79 -1.02
N LYS A 30 2.17 -5.22 -2.06
CA LYS A 30 2.93 -4.56 -3.12
C LYS A 30 2.57 -3.09 -3.14
N TYR A 31 3.53 -2.24 -3.43
CA TYR A 31 3.30 -0.80 -3.50
C TYR A 31 4.12 -0.19 -4.62
N ALA A 32 3.63 0.92 -5.14
CA ALA A 32 4.30 1.66 -6.20
C ALA A 32 3.98 3.15 -6.07
N LEU A 33 4.91 3.98 -6.52
CA LEU A 33 4.69 5.41 -6.58
C LEU A 33 3.63 5.70 -7.65
N SER A 34 2.53 6.35 -7.28
CA SER A 34 1.43 6.66 -8.18
C SER A 34 1.30 8.14 -8.48
N GLY A 35 2.05 9.00 -7.80
CA GLY A 35 2.02 10.43 -8.02
C GLY A 35 2.70 11.20 -6.91
N ILE A 36 2.67 12.51 -7.04
CA ILE A 36 3.22 13.43 -6.04
C ILE A 36 2.16 14.48 -5.74
N ARG A 37 1.87 14.67 -4.46
CA ARG A 37 1.02 15.74 -4.00
C ARG A 37 1.87 16.90 -3.53
N SER A 38 1.72 18.06 -4.17
CA SER A 38 2.39 19.29 -3.75
C SER A 38 1.38 20.25 -3.15
N LYS A 39 1.71 20.76 -1.97
CA LYS A 39 0.95 21.84 -1.37
C LYS A 39 1.72 23.13 -1.55
N ARG A 40 1.10 24.13 -2.15
CA ARG A 40 1.70 25.43 -2.38
C ARG A 40 0.97 26.51 -1.59
N ALA A 41 1.75 27.42 -1.04
CA ALA A 41 1.26 28.66 -0.47
C ALA A 41 2.32 29.73 -0.74
N ASP A 42 1.91 30.92 -1.16
CA ASP A 42 2.81 32.05 -1.46
C ASP A 42 3.93 31.69 -2.46
N ASP A 43 3.58 30.97 -3.51
CA ASP A 43 4.49 30.49 -4.55
C ASP A 43 5.63 29.59 -4.05
N MET A 44 5.51 29.09 -2.83
CA MET A 44 6.49 28.17 -2.26
C MET A 44 5.90 26.76 -2.16
N ASN A 45 6.72 25.76 -2.47
CA ASN A 45 6.37 24.37 -2.26
C ASN A 45 6.60 23.97 -0.81
N TYR A 46 5.51 23.56 -0.15
CA TYR A 46 5.58 22.95 1.16
C TYR A 46 5.19 21.48 1.06
N ASN A 47 5.86 20.64 1.80
CA ASN A 47 5.43 19.28 2.03
C ASN A 47 5.06 18.51 0.72
N ASN A 48 6.04 18.31 -0.13
CA ASN A 48 5.87 17.38 -1.23
C ASN A 48 5.72 15.98 -0.66
N LEU A 49 4.53 15.43 -0.78
CA LEU A 49 4.24 14.06 -0.34
C LEU A 49 4.09 13.17 -1.56
N ASN A 50 4.78 12.05 -1.54
CA ASN A 50 4.62 11.03 -2.55
C ASN A 50 3.31 10.28 -2.31
N ARG A 51 2.57 10.02 -3.38
CA ARG A 51 1.38 9.20 -3.34
C ARG A 51 1.74 7.80 -3.78
N TYR A 52 1.50 6.83 -2.92
CA TYR A 52 1.72 5.43 -3.20
C TYR A 52 0.41 4.69 -3.31
N LYS A 53 0.33 3.80 -4.29
CA LYS A 53 -0.74 2.81 -4.37
C LYS A 53 -0.26 1.57 -3.66
N ILE A 54 -0.98 1.16 -2.62
CA ILE A 54 -0.67 -0.04 -1.85
C ILE A 54 -1.72 -1.09 -2.18
N THR A 55 -1.28 -2.27 -2.58
CA THR A 55 -2.16 -3.40 -2.83
C THR A 55 -1.83 -4.50 -1.84
N ILE A 56 -2.81 -4.88 -1.04
CA ILE A 56 -2.69 -6.00 -0.11
C ILE A 56 -3.40 -7.19 -0.75
N ILE A 57 -2.66 -8.27 -0.95
CA ILE A 57 -3.18 -9.50 -1.56
C ILE A 57 -3.21 -10.58 -0.49
N ASP A 58 -4.38 -11.08 -0.18
CA ASP A 58 -4.60 -12.04 0.90
C ASP A 58 -5.45 -13.21 0.43
N THR A 59 -5.23 -14.37 1.02
CA THR A 59 -6.04 -15.56 0.81
C THR A 59 -7.23 -15.63 1.76
N ASP A 60 -7.23 -14.83 2.82
CA ASP A 60 -8.25 -14.82 3.86
C ASP A 60 -9.26 -13.68 3.61
N PRO A 61 -10.55 -14.00 3.41
CA PRO A 61 -11.57 -12.96 3.23
C PRO A 61 -11.75 -12.08 4.46
N ASP A 62 -11.43 -12.59 5.64
CA ASP A 62 -11.55 -11.88 6.91
C ASP A 62 -10.22 -11.27 7.39
N GLY A 63 -9.23 -11.21 6.51
CA GLY A 63 -7.92 -10.64 6.85
C GLY A 63 -8.01 -9.17 7.25
N ASP A 64 -7.20 -8.76 8.21
CA ASP A 64 -7.20 -7.42 8.79
C ASP A 64 -5.95 -6.59 8.49
N ILE A 65 -5.10 -7.06 7.57
CA ILE A 65 -3.84 -6.37 7.23
C ILE A 65 -4.11 -4.93 6.81
N HIS A 66 -5.15 -4.68 6.01
CA HIS A 66 -5.52 -3.35 5.58
C HIS A 66 -5.87 -2.43 6.74
N ASN A 67 -6.52 -2.95 7.78
CA ASN A 67 -6.83 -2.17 8.98
C ASN A 67 -5.56 -1.79 9.73
N ARG A 68 -4.60 -2.68 9.83
CA ARG A 68 -3.32 -2.39 10.48
C ARG A 68 -2.55 -1.30 9.74
N VAL A 69 -2.56 -1.33 8.41
CA VAL A 69 -1.94 -0.29 7.58
C VAL A 69 -2.64 1.05 7.80
N LEU A 70 -3.97 1.06 7.78
CA LEU A 70 -4.75 2.28 8.00
C LEU A 70 -4.52 2.87 9.39
N GLU A 71 -4.37 2.05 10.40
CA GLU A 71 -4.09 2.50 11.77
C GLU A 71 -2.67 3.04 11.93
N HIS A 72 -1.71 2.43 11.25
CA HIS A 72 -0.30 2.82 11.36
C HIS A 72 -0.01 4.13 10.65
N PHE A 73 -0.55 4.32 9.44
CA PHE A 73 -0.30 5.51 8.63
C PHE A 73 -1.52 6.42 8.66
N LYS A 74 -1.35 7.62 9.22
CA LYS A 74 -2.45 8.60 9.35
C LYS A 74 -2.93 9.16 8.01
N THR A 75 -2.06 9.11 6.99
CA THR A 75 -2.34 9.65 5.66
C THR A 75 -2.72 8.56 4.66
N CYS A 76 -3.21 7.44 5.14
CA CYS A 76 -3.62 6.31 4.34
C CYS A 76 -5.14 6.21 4.28
N SER A 77 -5.68 5.93 3.08
CA SER A 77 -7.12 5.74 2.89
C SER A 77 -7.39 4.49 2.07
N PHE A 78 -8.52 3.86 2.35
CA PHE A 78 -8.97 2.68 1.60
C PHE A 78 -9.69 3.13 0.33
N ASP A 79 -9.27 2.62 -0.82
CA ASP A 79 -9.87 2.96 -2.11
C ASP A 79 -10.92 1.94 -2.55
N THR A 80 -10.51 0.69 -2.73
CA THR A 80 -11.40 -0.35 -3.24
C THR A 80 -10.85 -1.74 -2.92
N SER A 81 -11.66 -2.75 -3.20
CA SER A 81 -11.23 -4.14 -3.11
C SER A 81 -11.86 -4.94 -4.24
N TYR A 82 -11.19 -6.00 -4.64
CA TYR A 82 -11.72 -6.93 -5.64
C TYR A 82 -11.12 -8.31 -5.42
N ILE A 83 -11.71 -9.31 -6.09
CA ILE A 83 -11.23 -10.69 -6.04
C ILE A 83 -10.72 -11.05 -7.43
N ALA A 84 -9.51 -11.58 -7.49
CA ALA A 84 -8.91 -12.09 -8.72
C ALA A 84 -8.06 -13.32 -8.39
N ASP A 85 -8.14 -14.36 -9.21
CA ASP A 85 -7.38 -15.61 -9.03
C ASP A 85 -7.56 -16.23 -7.63
N ASN A 86 -8.77 -16.14 -7.09
CA ASN A 86 -9.11 -16.58 -5.73
C ASN A 86 -8.35 -15.85 -4.61
N LEU A 87 -7.84 -14.67 -4.92
CA LEU A 87 -7.13 -13.83 -3.97
C LEU A 87 -7.89 -12.52 -3.74
N TYR A 88 -7.89 -12.07 -2.51
CA TYR A 88 -8.54 -10.82 -2.10
C TYR A 88 -7.55 -9.68 -2.24
N HIS A 89 -7.85 -8.73 -3.14
CA HIS A 89 -7.03 -7.55 -3.39
C HIS A 89 -7.67 -6.34 -2.74
N ARG A 90 -6.91 -5.67 -1.88
CA ARG A 90 -7.37 -4.44 -1.21
C ARG A 90 -6.43 -3.32 -1.56
N ILE A 91 -7.00 -2.27 -2.16
CA ILE A 91 -6.24 -1.13 -2.68
C ILE A 91 -6.37 0.04 -1.73
N LEU A 92 -5.22 0.60 -1.34
CA LEU A 92 -5.14 1.76 -0.47
C LEU A 92 -4.29 2.85 -1.13
N THR A 93 -4.53 4.09 -0.76
CA THR A 93 -3.70 5.22 -1.14
C THR A 93 -3.00 5.74 0.10
N LEU A 94 -1.68 5.88 0.02
CA LEU A 94 -0.85 6.38 1.12
C LEU A 94 -0.04 7.57 0.63
N TYR A 95 -0.08 8.65 1.40
CA TYR A 95 0.80 9.81 1.21
C TYR A 95 1.93 9.73 2.23
N TYR A 96 3.17 9.74 1.72
CA TYR A 96 4.32 9.54 2.57
C TYR A 96 5.51 10.41 2.19
#